data_41e7d6acf4ddbfe69bcad54a1e788720
#
_entry.id   41e7d6acf4ddbfe69bcad54a1e788720
#
_cell.length_a   1.000
_cell.length_b   1.000
_cell.length_c   1.000
_cell.angle_alpha   90.00
_cell.angle_beta   90.00
_cell.angle_gamma   90.00
#
_symmetry.space_group_name_H-M   'P 1'
#
loop_
_entity.id
_entity.type
_entity.pdbx_description
1 polymer ?
#
loop_
_entity_poly.entity_id
_entity_poly.type
_entity_poly.pdbx_seq_one_letter_code
_entity_poly.pdbx_strand_id
1 'polypeptide(L)'
;MGLRLATFNIENLMSRFDFAGFRNALRQDRALSIYQIDDQRQYEALEAARAVATTDDTRQLSALAMAAVRADVICLQEVDNLEALDAFERHYLYRMIGRGYRQRHVSRGNDGRGIDIAVLARDETGEGQRIEIRDIQTHAFRTVSDFGLQSSELAEMGVDGGQKLFRRDCVVVDMAVGGRPFTLVALHLKSMGPSRDPDIPGREWTMPMRRAELAATRQILTDKFDGGPERMRWAICGDLNDYRERIVIHGEFEEEFRFEHVREADSSLDVLLEDGFAFDPTQKLDPMQRWTLFHSRGPGRRHLCQLDYILLSPKLAKANPDAVPQIERRGQPWRTIVPPGQEVERFPRTGWDRPKASDHCPIALELNI
;
A
#
# COMPACT_ATOMS: atom_id res chain seq x y z
N MET A 1 -12.94 21.16 9.41
CA MET A 1 -13.36 19.79 9.80
C MET A 1 -12.27 18.85 9.34
N GLY A 2 -11.31 18.58 10.23
CA GLY A 2 -10.11 17.80 9.90
C GLY A 2 -10.36 16.29 9.98
N LEU A 3 -10.10 15.59 8.89
CA LEU A 3 -9.95 14.14 8.82
C LEU A 3 -8.50 13.83 8.51
N ARG A 4 -7.84 13.05 9.34
CA ARG A 4 -6.50 12.56 9.03
C ARG A 4 -6.59 11.16 8.42
N LEU A 5 -6.35 11.10 7.11
CA LEU A 5 -6.42 9.88 6.29
C LEU A 5 -5.01 9.33 6.05
N ALA A 6 -4.83 8.02 6.11
CA ALA A 6 -3.56 7.38 5.80
C ALA A 6 -3.73 6.10 4.96
N THR A 7 -2.64 5.70 4.31
CA THR A 7 -2.49 4.35 3.72
C THR A 7 -1.15 3.77 4.08
N PHE A 8 -1.08 2.44 4.25
CA PHE A 8 0.12 1.72 4.62
C PHE A 8 0.06 0.26 4.15
N ASN A 9 0.94 -0.11 3.23
CA ASN A 9 1.22 -1.52 2.97
C ASN A 9 2.07 -2.04 4.15
N ILE A 10 1.48 -2.93 4.97
CA ILE A 10 2.07 -3.38 6.24
C ILE A 10 3.02 -4.57 6.08
N GLU A 11 3.30 -5.00 4.85
CA GLU A 11 4.17 -6.14 4.52
C GLU A 11 3.79 -7.42 5.28
N ASN A 12 2.70 -8.06 4.84
CA ASN A 12 2.24 -9.36 5.34
C ASN A 12 1.86 -9.40 6.84
N LEU A 13 0.77 -8.72 7.22
CA LEU A 13 0.16 -8.88 8.54
C LEU A 13 -0.56 -10.23 8.62
N MET A 14 0.20 -11.30 8.78
CA MET A 14 -0.30 -12.68 8.78
C MET A 14 -0.38 -13.26 10.18
N SER A 15 -1.41 -14.09 10.41
CA SER A 15 -1.58 -14.92 11.62
C SER A 15 -1.20 -16.37 11.40
N ARG A 16 -0.97 -16.78 10.16
CA ARG A 16 -0.64 -18.12 9.71
C ARG A 16 0.74 -18.18 9.06
N PHE A 17 1.28 -19.38 8.92
CA PHE A 17 2.49 -19.58 8.12
C PHE A 17 2.17 -19.47 6.63
N ASP A 18 3.01 -18.72 5.90
CA ASP A 18 2.97 -18.67 4.45
C ASP A 18 4.07 -19.55 3.86
N PHE A 19 3.67 -20.69 3.31
CA PHE A 19 4.59 -21.61 2.64
C PHE A 19 4.83 -21.28 1.16
N ALA A 20 4.26 -20.21 0.65
CA ALA A 20 4.31 -19.88 -0.79
C ALA A 20 5.59 -19.17 -1.26
N GLY A 21 6.60 -19.01 -0.41
CA GLY A 21 7.91 -18.62 -0.89
C GLY A 21 8.50 -17.31 -0.40
N PHE A 22 8.12 -16.84 0.76
CA PHE A 22 8.88 -15.77 1.41
C PHE A 22 10.28 -16.27 1.76
N ARG A 23 11.31 -15.57 1.29
CA ARG A 23 12.70 -15.83 1.63
C ARG A 23 13.11 -14.92 2.78
N ASN A 24 13.49 -15.51 3.89
CA ASN A 24 14.00 -14.80 5.05
C ASN A 24 15.43 -15.25 5.38
N ALA A 25 16.26 -14.32 5.83
CA ALA A 25 17.64 -14.59 6.24
C ALA A 25 17.78 -15.10 7.68
N LEU A 26 16.71 -15.20 8.44
CA LEU A 26 16.75 -15.71 9.83
C LEU A 26 16.87 -17.22 9.83
N ARG A 27 18.03 -17.73 10.23
CA ARG A 27 18.38 -19.16 10.17
C ARG A 27 18.38 -19.87 11.50
N GLN A 28 17.83 -19.29 12.56
CA GLN A 28 17.91 -19.92 13.88
C GLN A 28 16.55 -20.09 14.54
N ASP A 29 16.07 -21.31 14.53
CA ASP A 29 14.93 -21.69 15.36
C ASP A 29 15.00 -23.11 15.87
N ARG A 30 14.98 -23.20 17.19
CA ARG A 30 14.93 -24.48 17.90
C ARG A 30 13.59 -25.21 17.72
N ALA A 31 12.51 -24.48 17.40
CA ALA A 31 11.20 -25.09 17.16
C ALA A 31 11.16 -25.97 15.90
N LEU A 32 12.05 -25.73 14.94
CA LEU A 32 12.12 -26.56 13.71
C LEU A 32 12.48 -28.02 13.99
N SER A 33 13.11 -28.32 15.12
CA SER A 33 13.46 -29.70 15.51
C SER A 33 12.26 -30.62 15.72
N ILE A 34 11.05 -30.06 15.88
CA ILE A 34 9.82 -30.86 16.02
C ILE A 34 9.16 -31.19 14.68
N TYR A 35 9.61 -30.58 13.57
CA TYR A 35 9.09 -30.85 12.23
C TYR A 35 10.01 -31.84 11.50
N GLN A 36 9.41 -32.75 10.76
CA GLN A 36 10.16 -33.58 9.84
C GLN A 36 10.40 -32.76 8.57
N ILE A 37 11.65 -32.38 8.35
CA ILE A 37 12.09 -31.57 7.21
C ILE A 37 13.06 -32.43 6.40
N ASP A 38 12.63 -32.82 5.20
CA ASP A 38 13.37 -33.78 4.38
C ASP A 38 14.34 -33.13 3.38
N ASP A 39 14.15 -31.82 3.10
CA ASP A 39 15.02 -31.08 2.17
C ASP A 39 15.22 -29.61 2.57
N GLN A 40 16.23 -29.00 1.96
CA GLN A 40 16.60 -27.60 2.20
C GLN A 40 15.46 -26.62 1.82
N ARG A 41 14.64 -26.92 0.82
CA ARG A 41 13.54 -26.03 0.38
C ARG A 41 12.43 -25.98 1.40
N GLN A 42 12.08 -27.12 2.00
CA GLN A 42 11.09 -27.20 3.07
C GLN A 42 11.56 -26.40 4.30
N TYR A 43 12.84 -26.54 4.65
CA TYR A 43 13.44 -25.76 5.74
C TYR A 43 13.38 -24.26 5.47
N GLU A 44 13.83 -23.81 4.30
CA GLU A 44 13.82 -22.38 3.92
C GLU A 44 12.41 -21.82 3.86
N ALA A 45 11.44 -22.57 3.34
CA ALA A 45 10.04 -22.16 3.28
C ALA A 45 9.42 -21.99 4.68
N LEU A 46 9.68 -22.95 5.58
CA LEU A 46 9.18 -22.89 6.95
C LEU A 46 9.80 -21.74 7.75
N GLU A 47 11.11 -21.54 7.63
CA GLU A 47 11.78 -20.39 8.27
C GLU A 47 11.24 -19.07 7.76
N ALA A 48 11.08 -18.94 6.45
CA ALA A 48 10.53 -17.74 5.83
C ALA A 48 9.12 -17.45 6.33
N ALA A 49 8.23 -18.45 6.28
CA ALA A 49 6.86 -18.32 6.74
C ALA A 49 6.76 -17.93 8.21
N ARG A 50 7.55 -18.57 9.06
CA ARG A 50 7.57 -18.30 10.49
C ARG A 50 8.04 -16.88 10.83
N ALA A 51 9.09 -16.43 10.20
CA ALA A 51 9.64 -15.08 10.45
C ALA A 51 8.66 -13.97 10.03
N VAL A 52 7.92 -14.18 8.95
CA VAL A 52 6.86 -13.23 8.52
C VAL A 52 5.68 -13.26 9.48
N ALA A 53 5.21 -14.46 9.86
CA ALA A 53 3.99 -14.62 10.65
C ALA A 53 4.13 -14.22 12.12
N THR A 54 5.30 -14.38 12.72
CA THR A 54 5.44 -14.38 14.19
C THR A 54 6.47 -13.39 14.76
N THR A 55 7.10 -12.54 13.95
CA THR A 55 8.12 -11.62 14.46
C THR A 55 7.48 -10.49 15.25
N ASP A 56 7.60 -10.55 16.58
CA ASP A 56 7.05 -9.58 17.52
C ASP A 56 7.62 -8.16 17.29
N ASP A 57 8.92 -8.05 17.05
CA ASP A 57 9.57 -6.77 16.76
C ASP A 57 9.02 -6.11 15.50
N THR A 58 8.75 -6.87 14.43
CA THR A 58 8.11 -6.34 13.22
C THR A 58 6.71 -5.79 13.52
N ARG A 59 5.90 -6.50 14.30
CA ARG A 59 4.57 -6.05 14.73
C ARG A 59 4.63 -4.75 15.54
N GLN A 60 5.59 -4.67 16.46
CA GLN A 60 5.81 -3.44 17.25
C GLN A 60 6.23 -2.27 16.37
N LEU A 61 7.14 -2.47 15.41
CA LEU A 61 7.58 -1.44 14.49
C LEU A 61 6.45 -0.97 13.56
N SER A 62 5.64 -1.91 13.04
CA SER A 62 4.46 -1.55 12.21
C SER A 62 3.46 -0.74 13.03
N ALA A 63 3.21 -1.11 14.29
CA ALA A 63 2.34 -0.34 15.18
C ALA A 63 2.91 1.05 15.51
N LEU A 64 4.23 1.20 15.69
CA LEU A 64 4.88 2.50 15.87
C LEU A 64 4.72 3.39 14.62
N ALA A 65 4.86 2.83 13.43
CA ALA A 65 4.66 3.56 12.18
C ALA A 65 3.21 4.05 12.04
N MET A 66 2.22 3.20 12.35
CA MET A 66 0.80 3.58 12.39
C MET A 66 0.51 4.63 13.47
N ALA A 67 1.09 4.48 14.66
CA ALA A 67 0.94 5.47 15.73
C ALA A 67 1.51 6.83 15.36
N ALA A 68 2.64 6.86 14.65
CA ALA A 68 3.31 8.08 14.22
C ALA A 68 2.51 8.90 13.21
N VAL A 69 1.78 8.25 12.31
CA VAL A 69 0.93 8.96 11.32
C VAL A 69 -0.38 9.47 11.91
N ARG A 70 -0.79 9.02 13.09
CA ARG A 70 -1.96 9.51 13.85
C ARG A 70 -3.26 9.54 13.06
N ALA A 71 -3.46 8.62 12.13
CA ALA A 71 -4.62 8.61 11.26
C ALA A 71 -5.94 8.42 12.04
N ASP A 72 -7.00 9.05 11.56
CA ASP A 72 -8.38 8.80 12.00
C ASP A 72 -8.99 7.66 11.20
N VAL A 73 -8.64 7.60 9.90
CA VAL A 73 -8.97 6.51 8.98
C VAL A 73 -7.68 6.04 8.31
N ILE A 74 -7.45 4.72 8.25
CA ILE A 74 -6.28 4.16 7.58
C ILE A 74 -6.67 2.95 6.72
N CYS A 75 -6.15 2.95 5.48
CA CYS A 75 -6.18 1.79 4.59
C CYS A 75 -4.91 0.98 4.79
N LEU A 76 -5.04 -0.32 5.02
CA LEU A 76 -3.91 -1.25 5.06
C LEU A 76 -3.95 -2.19 3.87
N GLN A 77 -2.79 -2.51 3.33
CA GLN A 77 -2.59 -3.55 2.34
C GLN A 77 -1.78 -4.68 2.97
N GLU A 78 -1.95 -5.89 2.42
CA GLU A 78 -1.28 -7.11 2.88
C GLU A 78 -1.70 -7.60 4.27
N VAL A 79 -3.00 -7.54 4.55
CA VAL A 79 -3.62 -8.09 5.77
C VAL A 79 -4.17 -9.48 5.48
N ASP A 80 -3.91 -10.47 6.33
CA ASP A 80 -4.37 -11.84 6.16
C ASP A 80 -5.90 -11.98 6.32
N ASN A 81 -6.42 -11.51 7.45
CA ASN A 81 -7.83 -11.61 7.81
C ASN A 81 -8.17 -10.68 8.99
N LEU A 82 -9.45 -10.64 9.36
CA LEU A 82 -9.94 -9.79 10.44
C LEU A 82 -9.38 -10.22 11.81
N GLU A 83 -9.21 -11.50 12.04
CA GLU A 83 -8.66 -12.03 13.30
C GLU A 83 -7.21 -11.59 13.51
N ALA A 84 -6.38 -11.64 12.45
CA ALA A 84 -5.01 -11.13 12.47
C ALA A 84 -4.96 -9.64 12.77
N LEU A 85 -5.86 -8.87 12.13
CA LEU A 85 -5.98 -7.44 12.32
C LEU A 85 -6.45 -7.09 13.74
N ASP A 86 -7.45 -7.78 14.26
CA ASP A 86 -7.97 -7.59 15.62
C ASP A 86 -6.92 -7.92 16.69
N ALA A 87 -6.15 -8.98 16.48
CA ALA A 87 -5.06 -9.35 17.36
C ALA A 87 -3.95 -8.27 17.34
N PHE A 88 -3.56 -7.80 16.16
CA PHE A 88 -2.58 -6.74 15.99
C PHE A 88 -3.05 -5.43 16.63
N GLU A 89 -4.28 -5.00 16.36
CA GLU A 89 -4.85 -3.78 16.93
C GLU A 89 -4.88 -3.84 18.46
N ARG A 90 -5.38 -4.94 19.02
CA ARG A 90 -5.54 -5.11 20.47
C ARG A 90 -4.21 -5.22 21.22
N HIS A 91 -3.27 -5.98 20.68
CA HIS A 91 -2.07 -6.34 21.42
C HIS A 91 -0.89 -5.38 21.18
N TYR A 92 -0.87 -4.68 20.06
CA TYR A 92 0.21 -3.76 19.71
C TYR A 92 -0.29 -2.31 19.60
N LEU A 93 -1.16 -2.03 18.64
CA LEU A 93 -1.52 -0.67 18.29
C LEU A 93 -2.29 0.06 19.39
N TYR A 94 -3.36 -0.55 19.93
CA TYR A 94 -4.15 0.03 21.02
C TYR A 94 -3.29 0.34 22.26
N ARG A 95 -2.38 -0.53 22.60
CA ARG A 95 -1.48 -0.34 23.75
C ARG A 95 -0.52 0.83 23.57
N MET A 96 -0.16 1.17 22.33
CA MET A 96 0.73 2.30 22.04
C MET A 96 0.00 3.64 22.01
N ILE A 97 -1.21 3.70 21.46
CA ILE A 97 -1.92 4.96 21.24
C ILE A 97 -3.07 5.23 22.21
N GLY A 98 -3.45 4.23 23.04
CA GLY A 98 -4.57 4.36 24.00
C GLY A 98 -5.93 4.58 23.38
N ARG A 99 -6.03 4.52 22.05
CA ARG A 99 -7.26 4.64 21.26
C ARG A 99 -7.29 3.53 20.23
N GLY A 100 -8.43 2.85 20.09
CA GLY A 100 -8.61 1.82 19.09
C GLY A 100 -9.23 2.33 17.80
N TYR A 101 -9.03 1.56 16.73
CA TYR A 101 -9.84 1.65 15.53
C TYR A 101 -11.01 0.67 15.69
N ARG A 102 -12.17 1.17 16.13
CA ARG A 102 -13.31 0.31 16.46
C ARG A 102 -14.06 -0.18 15.24
N GLN A 103 -14.06 0.62 14.17
CA GLN A 103 -14.65 0.23 12.90
C GLN A 103 -13.55 -0.39 12.05
N ARG A 104 -13.58 -1.69 11.82
CA ARG A 104 -12.58 -2.45 11.07
C ARG A 104 -13.26 -3.34 10.05
N HIS A 105 -12.74 -3.33 8.84
CA HIS A 105 -13.19 -4.17 7.75
C HIS A 105 -11.98 -4.75 7.03
N VAL A 106 -12.03 -6.03 6.70
CA VAL A 106 -11.09 -6.70 5.80
C VAL A 106 -11.87 -7.25 4.63
N SER A 107 -11.52 -6.83 3.42
CA SER A 107 -12.15 -7.29 2.21
C SER A 107 -11.34 -8.40 1.58
N ARG A 108 -11.94 -9.57 1.41
CA ARG A 108 -11.31 -10.74 0.82
C ARG A 108 -11.12 -10.57 -0.68
N GLY A 109 -9.86 -10.58 -1.12
CA GLY A 109 -9.48 -10.48 -2.53
C GLY A 109 -9.30 -11.83 -3.21
N ASN A 110 -8.62 -11.79 -4.36
CA ASN A 110 -8.34 -12.93 -5.24
C ASN A 110 -6.85 -13.31 -5.27
N ASP A 111 -6.02 -12.75 -4.40
CA ASP A 111 -4.60 -13.11 -4.33
C ASP A 111 -4.45 -14.46 -3.63
N GLY A 112 -3.81 -15.43 -4.32
CA GLY A 112 -3.62 -16.78 -3.79
C GLY A 112 -2.74 -16.86 -2.52
N ARG A 113 -2.02 -15.77 -2.19
CA ARG A 113 -1.25 -15.65 -0.94
C ARG A 113 -2.15 -15.30 0.25
N GLY A 114 -3.42 -14.90 0.01
CA GLY A 114 -4.34 -14.46 1.07
C GLY A 114 -3.88 -13.17 1.73
N ILE A 115 -3.48 -12.19 0.94
CA ILE A 115 -3.16 -10.84 1.38
C ILE A 115 -4.25 -9.90 0.87
N ASP A 116 -4.96 -9.32 1.80
CA ASP A 116 -6.18 -8.58 1.57
C ASP A 116 -6.03 -7.09 1.91
N ILE A 117 -7.08 -6.32 1.64
CA ILE A 117 -7.17 -4.91 1.96
C ILE A 117 -8.00 -4.74 3.23
N ALA A 118 -7.53 -3.89 4.14
CA ALA A 118 -8.29 -3.52 5.32
C ALA A 118 -8.52 -2.01 5.39
N VAL A 119 -9.69 -1.63 5.93
CA VAL A 119 -10.01 -0.24 6.28
C VAL A 119 -10.34 -0.17 7.76
N LEU A 120 -9.64 0.71 8.46
CA LEU A 120 -9.82 0.95 9.88
C LEU A 120 -10.24 2.41 10.10
N ALA A 121 -11.26 2.64 10.90
CA ALA A 121 -11.67 3.98 11.29
C ALA A 121 -11.88 4.08 12.81
N ARG A 122 -11.53 5.24 13.37
CA ARG A 122 -11.89 5.61 14.73
C ARG A 122 -13.37 6.01 14.77
N ASP A 123 -13.95 6.10 15.96
CA ASP A 123 -15.31 6.61 16.13
C ASP A 123 -15.36 8.14 15.94
N GLU A 124 -14.23 8.81 16.19
CA GLU A 124 -14.11 10.27 16.11
C GLU A 124 -12.74 10.67 15.56
N THR A 125 -12.69 11.82 14.87
CA THR A 125 -11.44 12.45 14.44
C THR A 125 -10.67 13.00 15.65
N GLY A 126 -9.41 13.39 15.42
CA GLY A 126 -8.62 14.10 16.41
C GLY A 126 -9.27 15.41 16.93
N GLU A 127 -10.18 16.00 16.16
CA GLU A 127 -10.98 17.20 16.52
C GLU A 127 -12.34 16.86 17.16
N GLY A 128 -12.62 15.57 17.46
CA GLY A 128 -13.87 15.13 18.10
C GLY A 128 -15.08 15.04 17.16
N GLN A 129 -14.87 14.96 15.85
CA GLN A 129 -15.96 14.78 14.90
C GLN A 129 -16.25 13.32 14.69
N ARG A 130 -17.53 12.93 14.78
CA ARG A 130 -17.96 11.54 14.58
C ARG A 130 -17.61 11.05 13.18
N ILE A 131 -17.03 9.86 13.11
CA ILE A 131 -16.81 9.09 11.89
C ILE A 131 -17.76 7.91 11.90
N GLU A 132 -18.51 7.76 10.80
CA GLU A 132 -19.50 6.69 10.66
C GLU A 132 -19.31 6.04 9.29
N ILE A 133 -18.95 4.78 9.26
CA ILE A 133 -18.98 3.95 8.05
C ILE A 133 -20.44 3.58 7.81
N ARG A 134 -20.98 3.93 6.63
CA ARG A 134 -22.36 3.75 6.25
C ARG A 134 -22.59 2.56 5.34
N ASP A 135 -21.66 2.35 4.41
CA ASP A 135 -21.72 1.25 3.45
C ASP A 135 -20.32 0.84 3.02
N ILE A 136 -20.15 -0.43 2.68
CA ILE A 136 -18.91 -0.98 2.14
C ILE A 136 -19.26 -1.86 0.95
N GLN A 137 -18.71 -1.52 -0.21
CA GLN A 137 -18.90 -2.24 -1.45
C GLN A 137 -17.57 -2.88 -1.89
N THR A 138 -17.61 -4.16 -2.23
CA THR A 138 -16.48 -4.94 -2.74
C THR A 138 -16.67 -5.24 -4.22
N HIS A 139 -15.60 -5.21 -4.99
CA HIS A 139 -15.60 -5.47 -6.44
C HIS A 139 -14.67 -6.63 -6.81
N ALA A 140 -14.16 -7.38 -5.85
CA ALA A 140 -13.26 -8.51 -6.06
C ALA A 140 -13.83 -9.60 -7.00
N PHE A 141 -15.14 -9.76 -7.06
CA PHE A 141 -15.81 -10.77 -7.88
C PHE A 141 -16.02 -10.34 -9.35
N ARG A 142 -15.90 -9.05 -9.68
CA ARG A 142 -16.14 -8.52 -11.02
C ARG A 142 -15.03 -8.93 -11.99
N THR A 143 -15.43 -9.31 -13.20
CA THR A 143 -14.53 -9.79 -14.25
C THR A 143 -14.05 -8.66 -15.18
N VAL A 144 -13.05 -8.93 -15.99
CA VAL A 144 -12.59 -8.01 -17.04
C VAL A 144 -13.75 -7.65 -18.01
N SER A 145 -14.61 -8.62 -18.33
CA SER A 145 -15.78 -8.41 -19.20
C SER A 145 -16.85 -7.54 -18.57
N ASP A 146 -17.02 -7.58 -17.25
CA ASP A 146 -18.01 -6.75 -16.55
C ASP A 146 -17.69 -5.24 -16.65
N PHE A 147 -16.45 -4.91 -17.00
CA PHE A 147 -16.00 -3.55 -17.22
C PHE A 147 -15.75 -3.22 -18.70
N GLY A 148 -15.86 -4.21 -19.59
CA GLY A 148 -15.58 -4.03 -21.02
C GLY A 148 -14.09 -3.74 -21.32
N LEU A 149 -13.17 -4.23 -20.49
CA LEU A 149 -11.74 -3.89 -20.53
C LEU A 149 -10.86 -4.97 -21.18
N GLN A 150 -11.44 -5.82 -22.02
CA GLN A 150 -10.66 -6.80 -22.79
C GLN A 150 -9.69 -6.09 -23.74
N SER A 151 -8.43 -6.52 -23.75
CA SER A 151 -7.42 -6.01 -24.69
C SER A 151 -6.46 -7.11 -25.12
N SER A 152 -5.74 -6.87 -26.24
CA SER A 152 -4.66 -7.77 -26.69
C SER A 152 -3.53 -7.89 -25.67
N GLU A 153 -3.18 -6.79 -25.00
CA GLU A 153 -2.14 -6.74 -23.98
C GLU A 153 -2.49 -7.62 -22.76
N LEU A 154 -3.75 -7.58 -22.30
CA LEU A 154 -4.23 -8.47 -21.24
C LEU A 154 -4.23 -9.93 -21.68
N ALA A 155 -4.62 -10.20 -22.93
CA ALA A 155 -4.58 -11.56 -23.48
C ALA A 155 -3.15 -12.13 -23.57
N GLU A 156 -2.17 -11.31 -23.93
CA GLU A 156 -0.74 -11.69 -23.91
C GLU A 156 -0.25 -12.04 -22.50
N MET A 157 -0.77 -11.37 -21.48
CA MET A 157 -0.53 -11.72 -20.09
C MET A 157 -1.26 -13.03 -19.66
N GLY A 158 -2.11 -13.60 -20.52
CA GLY A 158 -2.97 -14.73 -20.22
C GLY A 158 -4.17 -14.37 -19.37
N VAL A 159 -4.66 -13.12 -19.48
CA VAL A 159 -5.85 -12.63 -18.81
C VAL A 159 -7.00 -12.54 -19.81
N ASP A 160 -8.00 -13.39 -19.64
CA ASP A 160 -9.21 -13.40 -20.48
C ASP A 160 -10.35 -12.60 -19.82
N GLY A 161 -11.42 -12.38 -20.60
CA GLY A 161 -12.56 -11.59 -20.15
C GLY A 161 -13.34 -12.17 -18.96
N GLY A 162 -13.30 -13.48 -18.75
CA GLY A 162 -13.98 -14.16 -17.64
C GLY A 162 -13.19 -14.14 -16.33
N GLN A 163 -11.94 -13.73 -16.36
CA GLN A 163 -11.13 -13.65 -15.16
C GLN A 163 -11.49 -12.42 -14.32
N LYS A 164 -11.39 -12.57 -13.00
CA LYS A 164 -11.59 -11.48 -12.06
C LYS A 164 -10.52 -10.41 -12.26
N LEU A 165 -10.98 -9.16 -12.36
CA LEU A 165 -10.09 -8.04 -12.68
C LEU A 165 -9.18 -7.69 -11.50
N PHE A 166 -9.76 -7.39 -10.34
CA PHE A 166 -8.97 -7.01 -9.18
C PHE A 166 -8.28 -8.22 -8.54
N ARG A 167 -6.96 -8.20 -8.48
CA ARG A 167 -6.19 -9.27 -7.82
C ARG A 167 -6.39 -9.29 -6.32
N ARG A 168 -6.57 -8.16 -5.69
CA ARG A 168 -7.00 -8.03 -4.31
C ARG A 168 -8.47 -7.62 -4.32
N ASP A 169 -8.76 -6.36 -4.15
CA ASP A 169 -10.11 -5.83 -4.28
C ASP A 169 -10.04 -4.34 -4.70
N CYS A 170 -11.18 -3.78 -5.06
CA CYS A 170 -11.47 -2.36 -5.04
C CYS A 170 -12.58 -2.15 -4.00
N VAL A 171 -12.19 -1.70 -2.82
CA VAL A 171 -13.12 -1.52 -1.70
C VAL A 171 -13.60 -0.08 -1.67
N VAL A 172 -14.89 0.13 -1.87
CA VAL A 172 -15.52 1.45 -1.80
C VAL A 172 -16.25 1.58 -0.47
N VAL A 173 -15.81 2.54 0.35
CA VAL A 173 -16.36 2.79 1.69
C VAL A 173 -17.04 4.14 1.72
N ASP A 174 -18.36 4.14 1.88
CA ASP A 174 -19.12 5.36 2.14
C ASP A 174 -19.14 5.66 3.62
N MET A 175 -18.75 6.86 3.97
CA MET A 175 -18.73 7.30 5.36
C MET A 175 -19.24 8.73 5.52
N ALA A 176 -19.51 9.09 6.74
CA ALA A 176 -19.77 10.48 7.14
C ALA A 176 -18.73 10.91 8.18
N VAL A 177 -18.17 12.08 7.98
CA VAL A 177 -17.27 12.75 8.93
C VAL A 177 -17.93 14.04 9.40
N GLY A 178 -18.28 14.11 10.69
CA GLY A 178 -19.07 15.23 11.21
C GLY A 178 -20.39 15.45 10.45
N GLY A 179 -21.01 14.36 9.98
CA GLY A 179 -22.24 14.38 9.19
C GLY A 179 -22.06 14.65 7.69
N ARG A 180 -20.86 15.03 7.23
CA ARG A 180 -20.59 15.27 5.80
C ARG A 180 -20.22 13.98 5.08
N PRO A 181 -20.83 13.70 3.91
CA PRO A 181 -20.50 12.48 3.13
C PRO A 181 -19.09 12.57 2.56
N PHE A 182 -18.41 11.43 2.65
CA PHE A 182 -17.08 11.20 2.10
C PHE A 182 -16.99 9.74 1.62
N THR A 183 -16.43 9.51 0.45
CA THR A 183 -16.20 8.15 -0.07
C THR A 183 -14.72 7.86 -0.16
N LEU A 184 -14.31 6.75 0.42
CA LEU A 184 -12.95 6.25 0.37
C LEU A 184 -12.90 5.02 -0.54
N VAL A 185 -11.94 5.00 -1.48
CA VAL A 185 -11.65 3.81 -2.29
C VAL A 185 -10.29 3.28 -1.85
N ALA A 186 -10.27 2.06 -1.33
CA ALA A 186 -9.04 1.39 -0.94
C ALA A 186 -8.62 0.39 -2.01
N LEU A 187 -7.36 0.49 -2.45
CA LEU A 187 -6.77 -0.30 -3.52
C LEU A 187 -5.47 -0.97 -3.11
N HIS A 188 -5.19 -2.11 -3.72
CA HIS A 188 -3.88 -2.72 -3.80
C HIS A 188 -3.73 -3.36 -5.18
N LEU A 189 -3.10 -2.65 -6.12
CA LEU A 189 -3.05 -3.05 -7.52
C LEU A 189 -2.05 -4.18 -7.77
N LYS A 190 -2.10 -4.73 -8.97
CA LYS A 190 -1.17 -5.78 -9.44
C LYS A 190 0.27 -5.34 -9.26
N SER A 191 1.03 -6.11 -8.49
CA SER A 191 2.47 -5.86 -8.27
C SER A 191 3.29 -5.91 -9.57
N MET A 192 4.41 -5.19 -9.57
CA MET A 192 5.42 -5.20 -10.63
C MET A 192 6.23 -6.51 -10.65
N GLY A 193 5.58 -7.66 -10.50
CA GLY A 193 6.21 -8.98 -10.42
C GLY A 193 7.05 -9.32 -11.65
N PRO A 194 7.71 -10.49 -11.66
CA PRO A 194 8.56 -10.88 -12.78
C PRO A 194 7.77 -10.96 -14.08
N SER A 195 8.37 -10.50 -15.15
CA SER A 195 7.87 -10.71 -16.51
C SER A 195 7.99 -12.19 -16.91
N ARG A 196 7.11 -12.62 -17.81
CA ARG A 196 7.28 -13.90 -18.52
C ARG A 196 8.28 -13.77 -19.68
N ASP A 197 8.47 -12.55 -20.18
CA ASP A 197 9.47 -12.22 -21.18
C ASP A 197 10.70 -11.61 -20.47
N PRO A 198 11.89 -12.24 -20.59
CA PRO A 198 13.10 -11.77 -19.93
C PRO A 198 13.58 -10.40 -20.42
N ASP A 199 13.18 -9.99 -21.63
CA ASP A 199 13.57 -8.72 -22.25
C ASP A 199 12.67 -7.54 -21.82
N ILE A 200 11.51 -7.82 -21.21
CA ILE A 200 10.57 -6.81 -20.73
C ILE A 200 10.65 -6.70 -19.22
N PRO A 201 10.91 -5.51 -18.65
CA PRO A 201 10.85 -5.30 -17.20
C PRO A 201 9.50 -5.67 -16.60
N GLY A 202 9.49 -6.27 -15.40
CA GLY A 202 8.25 -6.72 -14.76
C GLY A 202 7.23 -5.59 -14.53
N ARG A 203 7.69 -4.35 -14.33
CA ARG A 203 6.83 -3.16 -14.26
C ARG A 203 6.06 -2.95 -15.58
N GLU A 204 6.75 -3.00 -16.70
CA GLU A 204 6.16 -2.81 -18.03
C GLU A 204 5.24 -3.99 -18.38
N TRP A 205 5.71 -5.22 -18.16
CA TRP A 205 4.92 -6.44 -18.40
C TRP A 205 3.57 -6.42 -17.67
N THR A 206 3.52 -5.93 -16.45
CA THR A 206 2.30 -5.94 -15.62
C THR A 206 1.48 -4.64 -15.70
N MET A 207 1.94 -3.65 -16.43
CA MET A 207 1.29 -2.35 -16.58
C MET A 207 -0.12 -2.42 -17.18
N PRO A 208 -0.40 -3.25 -18.22
CA PRO A 208 -1.76 -3.37 -18.76
C PRO A 208 -2.78 -3.78 -17.70
N MET A 209 -2.40 -4.66 -16.77
CA MET A 209 -3.29 -5.08 -15.69
C MET A 209 -3.59 -3.94 -14.72
N ARG A 210 -2.57 -3.17 -14.30
CA ARG A 210 -2.78 -2.00 -13.43
C ARG A 210 -3.61 -0.93 -14.10
N ARG A 211 -3.40 -0.69 -15.41
CA ARG A 211 -4.25 0.23 -16.19
C ARG A 211 -5.71 -0.21 -16.19
N ALA A 212 -5.96 -1.50 -16.39
CA ALA A 212 -7.30 -2.04 -16.36
C ALA A 212 -7.95 -1.92 -14.96
N GLU A 213 -7.21 -2.22 -13.89
CA GLU A 213 -7.67 -2.04 -12.51
C GLU A 213 -8.01 -0.56 -12.21
N LEU A 214 -7.19 0.40 -12.68
CA LEU A 214 -7.46 1.84 -12.51
C LEU A 214 -8.59 2.35 -13.39
N ALA A 215 -8.73 1.85 -14.64
CA ALA A 215 -9.85 2.18 -15.51
C ALA A 215 -11.17 1.71 -14.92
N ALA A 216 -11.21 0.49 -14.36
CA ALA A 216 -12.37 -0.02 -13.64
C ALA A 216 -12.68 0.80 -12.37
N THR A 217 -11.68 1.21 -11.62
CA THR A 217 -11.86 2.08 -10.44
C THR A 217 -12.48 3.42 -10.84
N ARG A 218 -12.02 4.02 -11.95
CA ARG A 218 -12.59 5.24 -12.52
C ARG A 218 -14.05 5.04 -12.94
N GLN A 219 -14.36 3.91 -13.59
CA GLN A 219 -15.72 3.57 -13.98
C GLN A 219 -16.64 3.38 -12.76
N ILE A 220 -16.17 2.65 -11.72
CA ILE A 220 -16.91 2.46 -10.47
C ILE A 220 -17.30 3.81 -9.84
N LEU A 221 -16.36 4.76 -9.77
CA LEU A 221 -16.63 6.10 -9.23
C LEU A 221 -17.57 6.91 -10.13
N THR A 222 -17.42 6.79 -11.44
CA THR A 222 -18.28 7.48 -12.41
C THR A 222 -19.73 6.98 -12.33
N ASP A 223 -19.91 5.67 -12.28
CA ASP A 223 -21.22 5.03 -12.15
C ASP A 223 -21.87 5.35 -10.80
N LYS A 224 -21.09 5.28 -9.72
CA LYS A 224 -21.55 5.59 -8.36
C LYS A 224 -22.10 7.00 -8.22
N PHE A 225 -21.55 7.95 -8.93
CA PHE A 225 -21.90 9.37 -8.84
C PHE A 225 -22.63 9.90 -10.09
N ASP A 226 -23.30 9.04 -10.82
CA ASP A 226 -24.12 9.37 -11.99
C ASP A 226 -23.35 10.27 -13.01
N GLY A 227 -22.08 9.95 -13.27
CA GLY A 227 -21.22 10.68 -14.19
C GLY A 227 -20.66 12.01 -13.68
N GLY A 228 -20.84 12.34 -12.40
CA GLY A 228 -20.36 13.58 -11.80
C GLY A 228 -19.39 13.40 -10.63
N PRO A 229 -18.37 12.50 -10.71
CA PRO A 229 -17.46 12.25 -9.62
C PRO A 229 -16.63 13.47 -9.21
N GLU A 230 -16.38 14.40 -10.13
CA GLU A 230 -15.62 15.63 -9.88
C GLU A 230 -16.30 16.57 -8.88
N ARG A 231 -17.62 16.42 -8.69
CA ARG A 231 -18.44 17.22 -7.76
C ARG A 231 -18.55 16.59 -6.38
N MET A 232 -18.01 15.39 -6.19
CA MET A 232 -18.14 14.62 -4.96
C MET A 232 -16.83 14.61 -4.17
N ARG A 233 -16.91 14.37 -2.85
CA ARG A 233 -15.73 14.23 -1.99
C ARG A 233 -15.36 12.77 -1.90
N TRP A 234 -14.30 12.38 -2.59
CA TRP A 234 -13.74 11.05 -2.50
C TRP A 234 -12.21 11.10 -2.54
N ALA A 235 -11.60 10.05 -2.01
CA ALA A 235 -10.18 9.80 -2.11
C ALA A 235 -9.92 8.34 -2.50
N ILE A 236 -8.88 8.09 -3.28
CA ILE A 236 -8.34 6.76 -3.57
C ILE A 236 -7.08 6.60 -2.72
N CYS A 237 -6.99 5.54 -1.93
CA CYS A 237 -5.86 5.24 -1.06
C CYS A 237 -5.34 3.83 -1.31
N GLY A 238 -4.03 3.67 -1.33
CA GLY A 238 -3.44 2.34 -1.38
C GLY A 238 -2.08 2.26 -2.02
N ASP A 239 -1.58 1.05 -2.11
CA ASP A 239 -0.43 0.67 -2.89
C ASP A 239 -0.87 0.47 -4.35
N LEU A 240 -0.57 1.45 -5.19
CA LEU A 240 -0.92 1.42 -6.62
C LEU A 240 0.14 0.71 -7.47
N ASN A 241 1.22 0.25 -6.86
CA ASN A 241 2.26 -0.58 -7.49
C ASN A 241 2.80 -0.02 -8.81
N ASP A 242 2.77 1.30 -8.97
CA ASP A 242 3.36 2.01 -10.11
C ASP A 242 3.81 3.41 -9.71
N TYR A 243 4.65 4.02 -10.52
CA TYR A 243 5.20 5.35 -10.28
C TYR A 243 5.37 6.12 -11.60
N ARG A 244 5.27 7.45 -11.54
CA ARG A 244 5.56 8.36 -12.66
C ARG A 244 7.00 8.88 -12.64
N GLU A 245 7.68 8.71 -11.51
CA GLU A 245 9.04 9.17 -11.29
C GLU A 245 9.74 8.29 -10.24
N ARG A 246 11.05 8.24 -10.30
CA ARG A 246 11.88 7.54 -9.34
C ARG A 246 13.20 8.28 -9.13
N ILE A 247 13.84 7.99 -8.01
CA ILE A 247 15.18 8.47 -7.71
C ILE A 247 16.14 7.30 -7.87
N VAL A 248 16.92 7.32 -8.95
CA VAL A 248 17.95 6.30 -9.21
C VAL A 248 19.16 6.58 -8.33
N ILE A 249 19.71 5.55 -7.73
CA ILE A 249 20.87 5.62 -6.84
C ILE A 249 22.06 4.99 -7.55
N HIS A 250 23.03 5.82 -7.90
CA HIS A 250 24.31 5.43 -8.51
C HIS A 250 25.40 5.31 -7.44
N GLY A 251 26.45 4.56 -7.75
CA GLY A 251 27.58 4.29 -6.85
C GLY A 251 27.43 2.98 -6.09
N GLU A 252 28.55 2.42 -5.63
CA GLU A 252 28.60 1.17 -4.85
C GLU A 252 28.80 1.43 -3.37
N PHE A 253 29.60 2.43 -3.03
CA PHE A 253 29.96 2.81 -1.68
C PHE A 253 29.27 4.11 -1.27
N GLU A 254 29.08 4.30 0.02
CA GLU A 254 28.33 5.43 0.59
C GLU A 254 28.85 6.79 0.14
N GLU A 255 30.18 6.96 0.03
CA GLU A 255 30.83 8.20 -0.40
C GLU A 255 30.58 8.52 -1.89
N GLU A 256 30.15 7.54 -2.68
CA GLU A 256 29.91 7.66 -4.12
C GLU A 256 28.42 7.83 -4.45
N PHE A 257 27.53 7.73 -3.50
CA PHE A 257 26.09 7.77 -3.79
C PHE A 257 25.70 9.09 -4.41
N ARG A 258 25.15 8.99 -5.62
CA ARG A 258 24.53 10.09 -6.37
C ARG A 258 23.09 9.75 -6.65
N PHE A 259 22.23 10.74 -6.52
CA PHE A 259 20.80 10.59 -6.65
C PHE A 259 20.34 11.34 -7.90
N GLU A 260 19.68 10.63 -8.81
CA GLU A 260 19.16 11.17 -10.05
C GLU A 260 17.64 11.03 -10.07
N HIS A 261 16.94 12.15 -10.21
CA HIS A 261 15.49 12.14 -10.41
C HIS A 261 15.19 11.84 -11.87
N VAL A 262 14.46 10.76 -12.12
CA VAL A 262 14.07 10.27 -13.45
C VAL A 262 12.56 10.23 -13.54
N ARG A 263 12.02 10.82 -14.60
CA ARG A 263 10.61 10.69 -14.95
C ARG A 263 10.43 9.52 -15.91
N GLU A 264 9.41 8.72 -15.65
CA GLU A 264 9.01 7.64 -16.54
C GLU A 264 8.25 8.20 -17.74
N ALA A 265 8.45 7.60 -18.92
CA ALA A 265 7.73 7.98 -20.13
C ALA A 265 6.24 7.61 -20.07
N ASP A 266 5.89 6.63 -19.23
CA ASP A 266 4.57 6.03 -19.18
C ASP A 266 4.28 5.45 -17.78
N SER A 267 3.02 5.55 -17.33
CA SER A 267 2.56 5.00 -16.06
C SER A 267 1.09 4.59 -16.14
N SER A 268 0.71 3.56 -15.39
CA SER A 268 -0.71 3.22 -15.23
C SER A 268 -1.49 4.31 -14.50
N LEU A 269 -0.83 5.13 -13.67
CA LEU A 269 -1.44 6.24 -12.95
C LEU A 269 -2.00 7.34 -13.86
N ASP A 270 -1.55 7.39 -15.12
CA ASP A 270 -2.01 8.38 -16.10
C ASP A 270 -3.51 8.23 -16.38
N VAL A 271 -4.07 7.03 -16.23
CA VAL A 271 -5.52 6.74 -16.29
C VAL A 271 -6.34 7.64 -15.35
N LEU A 272 -5.77 8.03 -14.21
CA LEU A 272 -6.45 8.87 -13.21
C LEU A 272 -5.94 10.32 -13.17
N LEU A 273 -4.70 10.56 -13.59
CA LEU A 273 -4.03 11.84 -13.32
C LEU A 273 -3.93 12.78 -14.52
N GLU A 274 -3.91 12.27 -15.77
CA GLU A 274 -3.66 13.11 -16.94
C GLU A 274 -4.76 14.11 -17.24
N ASP A 275 -6.01 13.73 -17.09
CA ASP A 275 -7.17 14.59 -17.41
C ASP A 275 -7.76 15.29 -16.18
N GLY A 276 -7.08 15.20 -15.02
CA GLY A 276 -7.52 15.83 -13.78
C GLY A 276 -8.70 15.11 -13.13
N PHE A 277 -8.95 13.83 -13.43
CA PHE A 277 -9.94 13.03 -12.72
C PHE A 277 -9.58 12.91 -11.23
N ALA A 278 -8.30 12.75 -10.92
CA ALA A 278 -7.77 12.76 -9.56
C ALA A 278 -6.52 13.64 -9.44
N PHE A 279 -6.20 14.06 -8.23
CA PHE A 279 -5.03 14.87 -7.89
C PHE A 279 -4.16 14.17 -6.86
N ASP A 280 -2.85 14.15 -7.09
CA ASP A 280 -1.86 13.65 -6.16
C ASP A 280 -1.26 14.80 -5.34
N PRO A 281 -1.60 14.95 -4.04
CA PRO A 281 -1.04 16.00 -3.18
C PRO A 281 0.46 15.84 -2.94
N THR A 282 1.03 14.65 -3.18
CA THR A 282 2.47 14.38 -3.01
C THR A 282 3.30 15.23 -3.97
N GLN A 283 2.69 15.65 -5.10
CA GLN A 283 3.33 16.55 -6.06
C GLN A 283 3.72 17.92 -5.48
N LYS A 284 3.22 18.29 -4.30
CA LYS A 284 3.62 19.50 -3.56
C LYS A 284 4.95 19.35 -2.82
N LEU A 285 5.39 18.12 -2.58
CA LEU A 285 6.70 17.83 -2.02
C LEU A 285 7.80 17.96 -3.10
N ASP A 286 9.02 18.23 -2.65
CA ASP A 286 10.19 18.11 -3.52
C ASP A 286 10.25 16.69 -4.11
N PRO A 287 10.58 16.50 -5.40
CA PRO A 287 10.66 15.19 -6.03
C PRO A 287 11.52 14.18 -5.25
N MET A 288 12.62 14.64 -4.64
CA MET A 288 13.48 13.80 -3.81
C MET A 288 12.80 13.32 -2.51
N GLN A 289 11.67 13.92 -2.12
CA GLN A 289 10.97 13.59 -0.87
C GLN A 289 9.70 12.75 -1.08
N ARG A 290 9.33 12.39 -2.32
CA ARG A 290 8.03 11.75 -2.61
C ARG A 290 8.03 10.23 -2.41
N TRP A 291 9.17 9.60 -2.21
CA TRP A 291 9.29 8.15 -2.16
C TRP A 291 8.64 7.52 -0.92
N THR A 292 8.02 6.38 -1.13
CA THR A 292 7.43 5.53 -0.10
C THR A 292 8.07 4.14 -0.04
N LEU A 293 8.90 3.79 -1.02
CA LEU A 293 9.57 2.49 -1.10
C LEU A 293 11.03 2.64 -1.57
N PHE A 294 11.92 1.88 -0.94
CA PHE A 294 13.29 1.65 -1.39
C PHE A 294 13.41 0.29 -2.08
N HIS A 295 13.63 0.31 -3.38
CA HIS A 295 13.88 -0.88 -4.16
C HIS A 295 15.36 -1.17 -4.26
N SER A 296 15.79 -2.37 -3.83
CA SER A 296 17.18 -2.80 -3.91
C SER A 296 17.30 -4.23 -4.45
N ARG A 297 17.76 -4.36 -5.69
CA ARG A 297 18.13 -5.64 -6.31
C ARG A 297 19.65 -5.76 -6.52
N GLY A 298 20.44 -5.04 -5.72
CA GLY A 298 21.89 -4.97 -5.82
C GLY A 298 22.40 -3.70 -6.51
N PRO A 299 23.74 -3.54 -6.61
CA PRO A 299 24.37 -2.40 -7.26
C PRO A 299 23.81 -2.15 -8.66
N GLY A 300 23.64 -0.88 -9.04
CA GLY A 300 23.10 -0.47 -10.34
C GLY A 300 21.59 -0.67 -10.55
N ARG A 301 20.87 -1.25 -9.57
CA ARG A 301 19.40 -1.44 -9.65
C ARG A 301 18.68 -0.89 -8.42
N ARG A 302 19.28 0.07 -7.73
CA ARG A 302 18.71 0.71 -6.54
C ARG A 302 17.97 1.97 -6.92
N HIS A 303 16.75 2.12 -6.41
CA HIS A 303 15.98 3.35 -6.56
C HIS A 303 14.96 3.52 -5.44
N LEU A 304 14.55 4.76 -5.25
CA LEU A 304 13.42 5.14 -4.40
C LEU A 304 12.26 5.53 -5.31
N CYS A 305 11.04 5.12 -4.98
CA CYS A 305 9.86 5.48 -5.74
C CYS A 305 8.63 5.60 -4.83
N GLN A 306 7.60 6.31 -5.32
CA GLN A 306 6.30 6.37 -4.66
C GLN A 306 5.45 5.23 -5.20
N LEU A 307 4.96 4.33 -4.34
CA LEU A 307 3.98 3.30 -4.68
C LEU A 307 2.66 3.49 -3.93
N ASP A 308 2.72 4.18 -2.80
CA ASP A 308 1.58 4.42 -1.92
C ASP A 308 1.03 5.83 -2.18
N TYR A 309 -0.28 5.92 -2.40
CA TYR A 309 -0.95 7.14 -2.83
C TYR A 309 -2.19 7.45 -1.99
N ILE A 310 -2.45 8.75 -1.84
CA ILE A 310 -3.73 9.31 -1.44
C ILE A 310 -4.14 10.29 -2.54
N LEU A 311 -4.95 9.84 -3.49
CA LEU A 311 -5.42 10.65 -4.60
C LEU A 311 -6.77 11.29 -4.25
N LEU A 312 -6.94 12.56 -4.55
CA LEU A 312 -8.11 13.34 -4.18
C LEU A 312 -8.99 13.64 -5.39
N SER A 313 -10.31 13.62 -5.19
CA SER A 313 -11.26 14.16 -6.18
C SER A 313 -10.98 15.65 -6.45
N PRO A 314 -11.39 16.19 -7.60
CA PRO A 314 -11.26 17.62 -7.91
C PRO A 314 -11.88 18.53 -6.83
N LYS A 315 -13.06 18.17 -6.33
CA LYS A 315 -13.73 18.91 -5.26
C LYS A 315 -12.94 18.90 -3.95
N LEU A 316 -12.42 17.73 -3.58
CA LEU A 316 -11.67 17.58 -2.34
C LEU A 316 -10.31 18.27 -2.42
N ALA A 317 -9.61 18.17 -3.56
CA ALA A 317 -8.35 18.87 -3.82
C ALA A 317 -8.53 20.40 -3.75
N LYS A 318 -9.61 20.92 -4.35
CA LYS A 318 -9.95 22.36 -4.28
C LYS A 318 -10.26 22.84 -2.85
N ALA A 319 -10.85 21.98 -2.03
CA ALA A 319 -11.13 22.29 -0.62
C ALA A 319 -9.86 22.21 0.26
N ASN A 320 -8.78 21.64 -0.24
CA ASN A 320 -7.53 21.38 0.48
C ASN A 320 -6.29 21.83 -0.32
N PRO A 321 -6.22 23.12 -0.74
CA PRO A 321 -5.15 23.59 -1.61
C PRO A 321 -3.77 23.51 -0.95
N ASP A 322 -3.71 23.57 0.37
CA ASP A 322 -2.46 23.58 1.16
C ASP A 322 -2.14 22.22 1.80
N ALA A 323 -2.97 21.18 1.58
CA ALA A 323 -2.73 19.90 2.16
C ALA A 323 -1.45 19.27 1.57
N VAL A 324 -0.49 18.94 2.44
CA VAL A 324 0.80 18.32 2.09
C VAL A 324 0.91 17.00 2.85
N PRO A 325 1.21 15.89 2.17
CA PRO A 325 1.34 14.60 2.82
C PRO A 325 2.54 14.51 3.75
N GLN A 326 2.38 13.77 4.84
CA GLN A 326 3.46 13.27 5.68
C GLN A 326 3.79 11.85 5.25
N ILE A 327 5.07 11.54 5.02
CA ILE A 327 5.59 10.20 4.76
C ILE A 327 6.43 9.78 5.96
N GLU A 328 6.04 8.71 6.64
CA GLU A 328 6.72 8.26 7.86
C GLU A 328 7.81 7.21 7.52
N ARG A 329 9.07 7.57 7.69
CA ARG A 329 10.23 6.77 7.26
C ARG A 329 11.00 6.10 8.40
N ARG A 330 10.69 6.41 9.65
CA ARG A 330 11.43 5.89 10.81
C ARG A 330 11.35 4.37 10.97
N GLY A 331 10.36 3.73 10.34
CA GLY A 331 10.22 2.27 10.31
C GLY A 331 11.03 1.55 9.24
N GLN A 332 11.72 2.28 8.37
CA GLN A 332 12.55 1.71 7.31
C GLN A 332 13.83 1.09 7.88
N PRO A 333 14.35 -0.04 7.31
CA PRO A 333 15.58 -0.66 7.78
C PRO A 333 16.81 0.23 7.55
N TRP A 334 17.88 0.00 8.32
CA TRP A 334 19.11 0.79 8.21
C TRP A 334 19.82 0.70 6.86
N ARG A 335 19.61 -0.40 6.11
CA ARG A 335 20.15 -0.54 4.74
C ARG A 335 19.51 0.39 3.70
N THR A 336 18.46 1.12 4.06
CA THR A 336 17.78 2.05 3.14
C THR A 336 18.69 3.25 2.87
N ILE A 337 19.04 3.44 1.60
CA ILE A 337 19.83 4.56 1.14
C ILE A 337 18.90 5.72 0.84
N VAL A 338 19.12 6.85 1.48
CA VAL A 338 18.28 8.05 1.35
C VAL A 338 19.07 9.24 0.81
N PRO A 339 18.43 10.18 0.10
CA PRO A 339 19.08 11.43 -0.30
C PRO A 339 19.59 12.21 0.91
N PRO A 340 20.68 12.99 0.77
CA PRO A 340 21.25 13.81 1.84
C PRO A 340 20.19 14.73 2.47
N GLY A 341 20.19 14.82 3.79
CA GLY A 341 19.21 15.62 4.56
C GLY A 341 17.86 14.94 4.76
N GLN A 342 17.72 13.66 4.36
CA GLN A 342 16.53 12.85 4.63
C GLN A 342 16.79 11.71 5.63
N GLU A 343 17.93 11.73 6.28
CA GLU A 343 18.24 10.82 7.37
C GLU A 343 17.27 11.04 8.53
N VAL A 344 16.66 9.97 9.01
CA VAL A 344 15.77 10.00 10.17
C VAL A 344 16.26 9.01 11.21
N GLU A 345 16.10 9.38 12.48
CA GLU A 345 16.29 8.45 13.58
C GLU A 345 15.30 7.31 13.44
N ARG A 346 15.78 6.07 13.37
CA ARG A 346 14.93 4.89 13.25
C ARG A 346 14.20 4.60 14.56
N PHE A 347 13.03 3.96 14.45
CA PHE A 347 12.38 3.43 15.64
C PHE A 347 13.32 2.45 16.38
N PRO A 348 13.24 2.39 17.72
CA PRO A 348 14.02 1.42 18.50
C PRO A 348 13.84 0.00 17.97
N ARG A 349 14.92 -0.77 17.94
CA ARG A 349 15.00 -2.15 17.43
C ARG A 349 14.90 -2.32 15.91
N THR A 350 14.83 -1.24 15.13
CA THR A 350 14.97 -1.36 13.68
C THR A 350 16.33 -1.97 13.34
N GLY A 351 16.34 -3.04 12.56
CA GLY A 351 17.55 -3.76 12.15
C GLY A 351 18.15 -3.24 10.85
N TRP A 352 19.27 -3.85 10.46
CA TRP A 352 19.91 -3.54 9.17
C TRP A 352 18.97 -3.81 7.99
N ASP A 353 18.38 -5.00 7.92
CA ASP A 353 17.36 -5.40 6.95
C ASP A 353 16.03 -5.75 7.64
N ARG A 354 16.10 -6.48 8.74
CA ARG A 354 15.00 -6.85 9.63
C ARG A 354 15.48 -6.81 11.09
N PRO A 355 14.59 -6.55 12.07
CA PRO A 355 13.18 -6.19 11.87
C PRO A 355 13.00 -4.77 11.30
N LYS A 356 11.89 -4.54 10.62
CA LYS A 356 11.44 -3.26 10.07
C LYS A 356 9.92 -3.15 10.18
N ALA A 357 9.36 -1.96 10.07
CA ALA A 357 7.91 -1.77 10.09
C ALA A 357 7.23 -2.35 8.85
N SER A 358 7.82 -2.09 7.69
CA SER A 358 7.47 -2.57 6.36
C SER A 358 8.58 -2.18 5.39
N ASP A 359 8.58 -2.70 4.16
CA ASP A 359 9.34 -2.15 3.04
C ASP A 359 8.71 -0.87 2.47
N HIS A 360 7.44 -0.62 2.78
CA HIS A 360 6.73 0.61 2.47
C HIS A 360 6.76 1.62 3.62
N CYS A 361 6.64 2.90 3.29
CA CYS A 361 6.45 3.98 4.24
C CYS A 361 4.97 4.38 4.27
N PRO A 362 4.32 4.43 5.44
CA PRO A 362 2.96 4.95 5.49
C PRO A 362 2.94 6.43 5.09
N ILE A 363 1.91 6.80 4.33
CA ILE A 363 1.61 8.17 3.95
C ILE A 363 0.32 8.62 4.60
N ALA A 364 0.29 9.84 5.13
CA ALA A 364 -0.88 10.42 5.77
C ALA A 364 -1.13 11.84 5.26
N LEU A 365 -2.38 12.24 5.21
CA LEU A 365 -2.82 13.55 4.76
C LEU A 365 -3.96 14.05 5.66
N GLU A 366 -3.90 15.32 6.03
CA GLU A 366 -4.98 15.99 6.73
C GLU A 366 -5.90 16.70 5.75
N LEU A 367 -7.20 16.47 5.86
CA LEU A 367 -8.21 16.89 4.91
C LEU A 367 -9.38 17.59 5.60
N ASN A 368 -9.83 18.69 5.03
CA ASN A 368 -11.12 19.30 5.32
C ASN A 368 -12.19 18.62 4.44
N ILE A 369 -13.10 17.87 5.10
CA ILE A 369 -14.20 17.17 4.43
C ILE A 369 -15.41 18.10 4.31
#